data_4bae671d4bcb6fe8ccbe1a68efde804a
#
_entry.id   4bae671d4bcb6fe8ccbe1a68efde804a
#
_cell.length_a   1.000
_cell.length_b   1.000
_cell.length_c   1.000
_cell.angle_alpha   90.00
_cell.angle_beta   90.00
_cell.angle_gamma   90.00
#
_symmetry.space_group_name_H-M   'P 1'
#
loop_
_entity.id
_entity.type
_entity.pdbx_description
1 polymer ?
#
loop_
_entity_poly.entity_id
_entity_poly.type
_entity_poly.pdbx_seq_one_letter_code
_entity_poly.pdbx_strand_id
1 'polypeptide(L)'
;MSKKWRSGWHLLLVAIALADCASAPRLPPVPQYTPAQLKTLHWRAVVVAGDGALRVFDNAVARMAGWLRQRGVRPDEITRLSASQAAIAQGAESASWAHILRAVSHMKAEPGQACFVFITSHGQRDAGVALSYDGGILRPGELDRALATGCGNAPTVAIVSACFSGSFAAPPMQRANRIVITAARADRASFGCSADETYTYFDRCLLTRLTGANTWRDLFRGTAACVAERERHNGFVPSEPQGWFGPAIADLPLPR
;
A
#
# COMPACT_ATOMS: atom_id res chain seq x y z
N MET A 1 86.58 -36.59 2.24
CA MET A 1 85.35 -36.67 3.11
C MET A 1 84.32 -35.79 2.55
N SER A 2 83.41 -36.31 1.75
CA SER A 2 82.36 -35.54 1.03
C SER A 2 80.99 -35.77 1.64
N LYS A 3 80.34 -34.79 2.19
CA LYS A 3 78.97 -34.87 2.67
C LYS A 3 78.02 -34.47 1.56
N LYS A 4 77.18 -35.41 1.10
CA LYS A 4 76.07 -35.18 0.17
C LYS A 4 74.91 -34.58 0.94
N TRP A 5 74.40 -33.44 0.49
CA TRP A 5 73.19 -32.80 0.98
C TRP A 5 72.03 -33.26 0.09
N ARG A 6 71.02 -33.93 0.69
CA ARG A 6 69.75 -34.29 0.01
C ARG A 6 68.74 -33.18 0.28
N SER A 7 68.38 -32.41 -0.72
CA SER A 7 67.24 -31.49 -0.64
C SER A 7 65.93 -32.24 -0.89
N GLY A 8 65.14 -32.34 0.15
CA GLY A 8 63.74 -32.81 0.05
C GLY A 8 62.81 -31.66 -0.34
N TRP A 9 62.19 -31.77 -1.48
CA TRP A 9 61.10 -30.88 -1.88
C TRP A 9 59.80 -31.38 -1.35
N HIS A 10 59.21 -30.68 -0.37
CA HIS A 10 57.81 -30.92 0.10
C HIS A 10 56.91 -30.13 -0.82
N LEU A 11 56.15 -30.84 -1.64
CA LEU A 11 55.02 -30.31 -2.39
C LEU A 11 53.85 -30.03 -1.41
N LEU A 12 53.60 -28.76 -1.09
CA LEU A 12 52.41 -28.32 -0.41
C LEU A 12 51.24 -28.32 -1.42
N LEU A 13 50.35 -29.30 -1.28
CA LEU A 13 49.06 -29.30 -1.97
C LEU A 13 48.16 -28.28 -1.27
N VAL A 14 47.96 -27.11 -1.89
CA VAL A 14 46.94 -26.15 -1.44
C VAL A 14 45.58 -26.62 -1.98
N ALA A 15 44.74 -27.15 -1.10
CA ALA A 15 43.34 -27.46 -1.40
C ALA A 15 42.58 -26.15 -1.46
N ILE A 16 42.20 -25.70 -2.66
CA ILE A 16 41.29 -24.60 -2.87
C ILE A 16 39.86 -25.11 -2.53
N ALA A 17 39.36 -24.74 -1.36
CA ALA A 17 37.96 -24.92 -1.03
C ALA A 17 37.13 -24.01 -1.90
N LEU A 18 36.39 -24.55 -2.87
CA LEU A 18 35.35 -23.84 -3.61
C LEU A 18 34.23 -23.53 -2.60
N ALA A 19 34.14 -22.27 -2.19
CA ALA A 19 33.01 -21.78 -1.41
C ALA A 19 31.76 -21.90 -2.29
N ASP A 20 30.85 -22.81 -1.90
CA ASP A 20 29.49 -22.86 -2.45
C ASP A 20 28.84 -21.49 -2.26
N CYS A 21 28.59 -20.81 -3.38
CA CYS A 21 27.74 -19.63 -3.39
C CYS A 21 26.34 -20.06 -2.92
N ALA A 22 26.05 -19.87 -1.64
CA ALA A 22 24.74 -20.10 -1.07
C ALA A 22 23.70 -19.33 -1.92
N SER A 23 22.88 -20.06 -2.66
CA SER A 23 21.77 -19.49 -3.46
C SER A 23 20.89 -18.70 -2.52
N ALA A 24 20.68 -17.41 -2.81
CA ALA A 24 19.74 -16.58 -2.05
C ALA A 24 18.39 -17.30 -1.95
N PRO A 25 17.72 -17.30 -0.80
CA PRO A 25 16.44 -17.98 -0.64
C PRO A 25 15.46 -17.43 -1.69
N ARG A 26 15.01 -18.32 -2.58
CA ARG A 26 13.97 -17.96 -3.57
C ARG A 26 12.71 -17.64 -2.80
N LEU A 27 12.18 -16.43 -2.99
CA LEU A 27 10.83 -16.11 -2.52
C LEU A 27 9.86 -17.16 -3.09
N PRO A 28 8.92 -17.65 -2.26
CA PRO A 28 7.92 -18.59 -2.75
C PRO A 28 7.18 -17.99 -3.95
N PRO A 29 6.86 -18.81 -4.96
CA PRO A 29 6.15 -18.31 -6.15
C PRO A 29 4.81 -17.70 -5.72
N VAL A 30 4.49 -16.53 -6.26
CA VAL A 30 3.19 -15.91 -6.04
C VAL A 30 2.10 -16.80 -6.62
N PRO A 31 1.03 -17.12 -5.88
CA PRO A 31 -0.05 -17.95 -6.38
C PRO A 31 -0.63 -17.39 -7.68
N GLN A 32 -0.90 -18.27 -8.63
CA GLN A 32 -1.64 -17.92 -9.84
C GLN A 32 -3.14 -17.94 -9.48
N TYR A 33 -3.85 -16.87 -9.81
CA TYR A 33 -5.28 -16.77 -9.57
C TYR A 33 -6.05 -16.90 -10.87
N THR A 34 -7.08 -17.74 -10.89
CA THR A 34 -8.05 -17.75 -11.99
C THR A 34 -9.01 -16.57 -11.85
N PRO A 35 -9.62 -16.09 -12.95
CA PRO A 35 -10.63 -15.04 -12.90
C PRO A 35 -11.83 -15.39 -11.99
N ALA A 36 -12.18 -16.66 -11.86
CA ALA A 36 -13.24 -17.11 -10.95
C ALA A 36 -12.84 -16.91 -9.46
N GLN A 37 -11.63 -17.31 -9.09
CA GLN A 37 -11.12 -17.13 -7.74
C GLN A 37 -11.06 -15.65 -7.35
N LEU A 38 -10.62 -14.76 -8.26
CA LEU A 38 -10.56 -13.32 -8.00
C LEU A 38 -11.94 -12.68 -7.77
N LYS A 39 -13.03 -13.29 -8.24
CA LYS A 39 -14.41 -12.80 -8.06
C LYS A 39 -15.04 -13.18 -6.75
N THR A 40 -14.49 -14.17 -6.03
CA THR A 40 -15.07 -14.76 -4.81
C THR A 40 -14.23 -14.48 -3.56
N LEU A 41 -13.30 -13.53 -3.63
CA LEU A 41 -12.43 -13.18 -2.51
C LEU A 41 -13.21 -12.52 -1.38
N HIS A 42 -12.93 -12.94 -0.15
CA HIS A 42 -13.36 -12.27 1.06
C HIS A 42 -12.34 -11.20 1.44
N TRP A 43 -12.81 -9.99 1.74
CA TRP A 43 -11.91 -8.85 1.93
C TRP A 43 -11.72 -8.53 3.41
N ARG A 44 -10.49 -8.30 3.80
CA ARG A 44 -10.09 -7.70 5.08
C ARG A 44 -9.55 -6.31 4.81
N ALA A 45 -9.97 -5.33 5.60
CA ALA A 45 -9.70 -3.94 5.28
C ALA A 45 -9.15 -3.16 6.47
N VAL A 46 -8.18 -2.28 6.20
CA VAL A 46 -7.71 -1.24 7.11
C VAL A 46 -7.88 0.10 6.41
N VAL A 47 -8.62 1.02 7.02
CA VAL A 47 -8.89 2.36 6.46
C VAL A 47 -8.48 3.43 7.46
N VAL A 48 -7.64 4.38 7.03
CA VAL A 48 -6.89 5.30 7.91
C VAL A 48 -7.09 6.75 7.50
N ALA A 49 -7.56 7.58 8.43
CA ALA A 49 -7.47 9.05 8.39
C ALA A 49 -6.25 9.48 9.22
N GLY A 50 -5.15 9.81 8.55
CA GLY A 50 -3.87 10.09 9.22
C GLY A 50 -3.76 11.49 9.81
N ASP A 51 -4.67 12.41 9.48
CA ASP A 51 -4.74 13.74 10.06
C ASP A 51 -6.12 14.01 10.66
N GLY A 52 -6.13 14.58 11.88
CA GLY A 52 -7.34 14.86 12.64
C GLY A 52 -7.77 16.32 12.62
N ALA A 53 -7.00 17.22 12.01
CA ALA A 53 -7.31 18.65 11.95
C ALA A 53 -8.36 18.96 10.87
N LEU A 54 -8.39 18.18 9.79
CA LEU A 54 -9.28 18.38 8.65
C LEU A 54 -10.24 17.20 8.48
N ARG A 55 -11.54 17.51 8.43
CA ARG A 55 -12.61 16.50 8.30
C ARG A 55 -12.59 15.74 6.97
N VAL A 56 -11.92 16.25 5.94
CA VAL A 56 -11.85 15.63 4.61
C VAL A 56 -11.35 14.18 4.66
N PHE A 57 -10.40 13.90 5.55
CA PHE A 57 -9.80 12.56 5.71
C PHE A 57 -10.76 11.59 6.40
N ASP A 58 -11.38 12.00 7.51
CA ASP A 58 -12.38 11.18 8.21
C ASP A 58 -13.62 10.93 7.34
N ASN A 59 -14.06 11.93 6.59
CA ASN A 59 -15.17 11.78 5.65
C ASN A 59 -14.86 10.72 4.59
N ALA A 60 -13.64 10.74 4.03
CA ALA A 60 -13.21 9.77 3.03
C ALA A 60 -13.15 8.34 3.62
N VAL A 61 -12.58 8.18 4.81
CA VAL A 61 -12.51 6.90 5.53
C VAL A 61 -13.91 6.37 5.84
N ALA A 62 -14.80 7.21 6.36
CA ALA A 62 -16.18 6.81 6.66
C ALA A 62 -16.93 6.35 5.40
N ARG A 63 -16.78 7.08 4.29
CA ARG A 63 -17.39 6.74 2.99
C ARG A 63 -16.83 5.45 2.42
N MET A 64 -15.51 5.25 2.46
CA MET A 64 -14.84 4.02 2.01
C MET A 64 -15.29 2.81 2.83
N ALA A 65 -15.30 2.90 4.17
CA ALA A 65 -15.78 1.83 5.04
C ALA A 65 -17.27 1.51 4.78
N GLY A 66 -18.09 2.53 4.53
CA GLY A 66 -19.49 2.35 4.14
C GLY A 66 -19.65 1.61 2.82
N TRP A 67 -18.84 1.96 1.81
CA TRP A 67 -18.83 1.26 0.52
C TRP A 67 -18.38 -0.20 0.65
N LEU A 68 -17.33 -0.49 1.41
CA LEU A 68 -16.88 -1.87 1.67
C LEU A 68 -18.00 -2.72 2.29
N ARG A 69 -18.72 -2.18 3.28
CA ARG A 69 -19.88 -2.88 3.89
C ARG A 69 -20.99 -3.15 2.88
N GLN A 70 -21.32 -2.18 2.02
CA GLN A 70 -22.30 -2.36 0.95
C GLN A 70 -21.88 -3.42 -0.07
N ARG A 71 -20.59 -3.72 -0.15
CA ARG A 71 -19.98 -4.78 -0.98
C ARG A 71 -19.76 -6.09 -0.24
N GLY A 72 -20.40 -6.29 0.91
CA GLY A 72 -20.38 -7.54 1.65
C GLY A 72 -19.16 -7.75 2.55
N VAL A 73 -18.27 -6.77 2.70
CA VAL A 73 -17.19 -6.87 3.69
C VAL A 73 -17.79 -6.71 5.09
N ARG A 74 -17.58 -7.70 5.93
CA ARG A 74 -18.15 -7.74 7.28
C ARG A 74 -17.59 -6.58 8.13
N PRO A 75 -18.39 -5.99 9.04
CA PRO A 75 -17.94 -4.89 9.89
C PRO A 75 -16.70 -5.22 10.74
N ASP A 76 -16.60 -6.46 11.24
CA ASP A 76 -15.48 -6.96 12.04
C ASP A 76 -14.20 -7.23 11.21
N GLU A 77 -14.30 -7.21 9.90
CA GLU A 77 -13.18 -7.30 8.97
C GLU A 77 -12.69 -5.91 8.46
N ILE A 78 -13.30 -4.83 8.95
CA ILE A 78 -12.93 -3.45 8.61
C ILE A 78 -12.40 -2.75 9.85
N THR A 79 -11.08 -2.59 9.94
CA THR A 79 -10.46 -1.76 10.99
C THR A 79 -10.40 -0.30 10.52
N ARG A 80 -11.00 0.59 11.30
CA ARG A 80 -10.97 2.04 11.07
C ARG A 80 -10.01 2.70 12.03
N LEU A 81 -9.08 3.49 11.51
CA LEU A 81 -8.16 4.29 12.32
C LEU A 81 -8.32 5.77 11.96
N SER A 82 -8.23 6.63 12.98
CA SER A 82 -8.29 8.08 12.79
C SER A 82 -7.36 8.81 13.75
N ALA A 83 -6.84 9.94 13.31
CA ALA A 83 -6.13 10.90 14.17
C ALA A 83 -7.10 11.86 14.90
N SER A 84 -8.38 11.88 14.54
CA SER A 84 -9.41 12.73 15.13
C SER A 84 -9.98 12.12 16.41
N GLN A 85 -9.96 12.89 17.51
CA GLN A 85 -10.58 12.48 18.77
C GLN A 85 -12.09 12.20 18.62
N ALA A 86 -12.78 12.96 17.75
CA ALA A 86 -14.20 12.76 17.50
C ALA A 86 -14.48 11.42 16.83
N ALA A 87 -13.66 10.97 15.87
CA ALA A 87 -13.80 9.69 15.22
C ALA A 87 -13.42 8.53 16.17
N ILE A 88 -12.42 8.71 17.03
CA ILE A 88 -12.03 7.74 18.06
C ILE A 88 -13.17 7.53 19.05
N ALA A 89 -13.80 8.60 19.50
CA ALA A 89 -14.98 8.52 20.38
C ALA A 89 -16.18 7.81 19.73
N GLN A 90 -16.20 7.71 18.39
CA GLN A 90 -17.20 6.97 17.59
C GLN A 90 -16.72 5.56 17.21
N GLY A 91 -15.69 5.02 17.87
CA GLY A 91 -15.25 3.64 17.72
C GLY A 91 -14.16 3.41 16.66
N ALA A 92 -13.49 4.46 16.17
CA ALA A 92 -12.23 4.27 15.43
C ALA A 92 -11.07 4.00 16.41
N GLU A 93 -10.07 3.23 15.98
CA GLU A 93 -8.80 3.16 16.70
C GLU A 93 -7.96 4.42 16.41
N SER A 94 -6.96 4.72 17.27
CA SER A 94 -6.06 5.84 17.01
C SER A 94 -5.14 5.55 15.81
N ALA A 95 -5.00 6.52 14.92
CA ALA A 95 -4.11 6.44 13.76
C ALA A 95 -2.64 6.78 14.11
N SER A 96 -2.12 6.21 15.20
CA SER A 96 -0.69 6.27 15.49
C SER A 96 0.09 5.39 14.53
N TRP A 97 1.36 5.71 14.31
CA TRP A 97 2.26 4.90 13.46
C TRP A 97 2.25 3.42 13.86
N ALA A 98 2.37 3.14 15.16
CA ALA A 98 2.39 1.76 15.67
C ALA A 98 1.06 1.03 15.47
N HIS A 99 -0.08 1.72 15.67
CA HIS A 99 -1.39 1.11 15.48
C HIS A 99 -1.68 0.79 14.03
N ILE A 100 -1.32 1.68 13.09
CA ILE A 100 -1.49 1.43 11.65
C ILE A 100 -0.70 0.20 11.24
N LEU A 101 0.60 0.11 11.58
CA LEU A 101 1.43 -1.03 11.24
C LEU A 101 0.92 -2.33 11.88
N ARG A 102 0.46 -2.26 13.13
CA ARG A 102 -0.14 -3.40 13.82
C ARG A 102 -1.42 -3.86 13.12
N ALA A 103 -2.36 -2.95 12.83
CA ALA A 103 -3.62 -3.29 12.18
C ALA A 103 -3.39 -3.96 10.81
N VAL A 104 -2.48 -3.41 10.00
CA VAL A 104 -2.13 -4.01 8.70
C VAL A 104 -1.46 -5.38 8.87
N SER A 105 -0.51 -5.52 9.81
CA SER A 105 0.18 -6.80 10.06
C SER A 105 -0.74 -7.87 10.64
N HIS A 106 -1.80 -7.49 11.32
CA HIS A 106 -2.76 -8.41 11.93
C HIS A 106 -3.95 -8.77 11.03
N MET A 107 -4.01 -8.30 9.79
CA MET A 107 -5.04 -8.77 8.85
C MET A 107 -4.99 -10.28 8.64
N LYS A 108 -3.78 -10.90 8.65
CA LYS A 108 -3.55 -12.36 8.55
C LYS A 108 -4.48 -13.03 7.53
N ALA A 109 -4.37 -12.57 6.29
CA ALA A 109 -5.22 -13.06 5.21
C ALA A 109 -4.97 -14.53 4.92
N GLU A 110 -6.03 -15.32 4.90
CA GLU A 110 -6.05 -16.75 4.63
C GLU A 110 -6.30 -17.02 3.13
N PRO A 111 -6.11 -18.27 2.64
CA PRO A 111 -6.48 -18.65 1.29
C PRO A 111 -7.95 -18.28 0.97
N GLY A 112 -8.17 -17.66 -0.17
CA GLY A 112 -9.51 -17.13 -0.55
C GLY A 112 -9.82 -15.74 0.00
N GLN A 113 -8.89 -15.14 0.74
CA GLN A 113 -9.02 -13.76 1.21
C GLN A 113 -8.15 -12.78 0.44
N ALA A 114 -8.50 -11.51 0.51
CA ALA A 114 -7.75 -10.38 -0.03
C ALA A 114 -7.62 -9.26 1.00
N CYS A 115 -6.54 -8.49 0.91
CA CYS A 115 -6.31 -7.33 1.74
C CYS A 115 -6.64 -6.02 1.02
N PHE A 116 -7.25 -5.11 1.76
CA PHE A 116 -7.47 -3.74 1.31
C PHE A 116 -6.93 -2.75 2.34
N VAL A 117 -6.12 -1.80 1.91
CA VAL A 117 -5.63 -0.70 2.74
C VAL A 117 -5.93 0.62 2.03
N PHE A 118 -6.61 1.53 2.71
CA PHE A 118 -6.84 2.89 2.27
C PHE A 118 -6.31 3.85 3.32
N ILE A 119 -5.38 4.72 2.93
CA ILE A 119 -4.78 5.72 3.80
C ILE A 119 -4.97 7.08 3.14
N THR A 120 -5.55 8.02 3.86
CA THR A 120 -5.69 9.40 3.42
C THR A 120 -5.18 10.35 4.49
N SER A 121 -4.28 11.28 4.13
CA SER A 121 -3.62 12.23 5.02
C SER A 121 -2.81 13.26 4.25
N HIS A 122 -2.08 14.11 4.98
CA HIS A 122 -0.99 14.89 4.39
C HIS A 122 0.19 14.00 4.00
N GLY A 123 0.95 14.43 3.00
CA GLY A 123 2.19 13.79 2.58
C GLY A 123 3.37 14.72 2.66
N GLN A 124 4.53 14.17 3.01
CA GLN A 124 5.80 14.89 3.08
C GLN A 124 6.74 14.37 2.01
N ARG A 125 7.32 15.31 1.23
CA ARG A 125 8.27 14.97 0.16
C ARG A 125 9.43 14.14 0.70
N ASP A 126 9.81 13.10 -0.02
CA ASP A 126 10.94 12.18 0.29
C ASP A 126 10.85 11.50 1.66
N ALA A 127 9.72 11.61 2.35
CA ALA A 127 9.51 11.03 3.67
C ALA A 127 8.36 10.00 3.70
N GLY A 128 7.14 10.38 3.34
CA GLY A 128 5.98 9.51 3.37
C GLY A 128 4.68 10.23 3.78
N VAL A 129 3.75 9.47 4.36
CA VAL A 129 2.47 9.97 4.86
C VAL A 129 2.64 10.49 6.29
N ALA A 130 2.25 11.74 6.52
CA ALA A 130 2.28 12.36 7.84
C ALA A 130 1.10 11.88 8.70
N LEU A 131 1.37 11.60 9.98
CA LEU A 131 0.40 11.11 10.95
C LEU A 131 0.31 12.12 12.11
N SER A 132 -0.80 12.86 12.21
CA SER A 132 -0.91 13.94 13.19
C SER A 132 -1.17 13.45 14.62
N TYR A 133 -1.59 12.18 14.81
CA TYR A 133 -1.90 11.63 16.12
C TYR A 133 -0.66 11.54 17.04
N ASP A 134 0.47 11.12 16.50
CA ASP A 134 1.74 10.94 17.24
C ASP A 134 2.94 11.64 16.58
N GLY A 135 2.69 12.43 15.52
CA GLY A 135 3.75 13.11 14.77
C GLY A 135 4.60 12.17 13.90
N GLY A 136 4.16 10.91 13.73
CA GLY A 136 4.87 9.90 12.95
C GLY A 136 4.82 10.15 11.45
N ILE A 137 5.71 9.45 10.73
CA ILE A 137 5.71 9.39 9.25
C ILE A 137 5.66 7.92 8.84
N LEU A 138 4.62 7.55 8.11
CA LEU A 138 4.52 6.21 7.52
C LEU A 138 5.27 6.18 6.18
N ARG A 139 6.30 5.34 6.11
CA ARG A 139 7.16 5.19 4.92
C ARG A 139 6.74 3.99 4.05
N PRO A 140 7.01 4.02 2.73
CA PRO A 140 6.69 2.90 1.84
C PRO A 140 7.23 1.54 2.31
N GLY A 141 8.49 1.49 2.76
CA GLY A 141 9.12 0.25 3.24
C GLY A 141 8.51 -0.30 4.53
N GLU A 142 7.93 0.55 5.39
CA GLU A 142 7.24 0.13 6.61
C GLU A 142 5.88 -0.49 6.27
N LEU A 143 5.13 0.16 5.38
CA LEU A 143 3.87 -0.36 4.87
C LEU A 143 4.07 -1.67 4.10
N ASP A 144 5.15 -1.78 3.29
CA ASP A 144 5.49 -3.02 2.58
C ASP A 144 5.70 -4.19 3.55
N ARG A 145 6.48 -3.98 4.62
CA ARG A 145 6.72 -5.02 5.64
C ARG A 145 5.45 -5.42 6.39
N ALA A 146 4.62 -4.45 6.75
CA ALA A 146 3.33 -4.72 7.40
C ALA A 146 2.39 -5.52 6.50
N LEU A 147 2.28 -5.14 5.22
CA LEU A 147 1.51 -5.88 4.22
C LEU A 147 2.07 -7.28 3.96
N ALA A 148 3.40 -7.44 3.91
CA ALA A 148 4.01 -8.75 3.76
C ALA A 148 3.69 -9.68 4.94
N THR A 149 3.64 -9.15 6.16
CA THR A 149 3.29 -9.90 7.39
C THR A 149 1.79 -10.23 7.45
N GLY A 150 0.93 -9.26 7.15
CA GLY A 150 -0.51 -9.42 7.31
C GLY A 150 -1.23 -10.06 6.13
N CYS A 151 -0.69 -9.91 4.93
CA CYS A 151 -1.33 -10.34 3.69
C CYS A 151 -0.55 -11.44 2.95
N GLY A 152 0.77 -11.54 3.18
CA GLY A 152 1.59 -12.56 2.53
C GLY A 152 1.43 -12.56 1.02
N ASN A 153 1.00 -13.70 0.49
CA ASN A 153 0.73 -13.88 -0.95
C ASN A 153 -0.71 -13.54 -1.36
N ALA A 154 -1.61 -13.17 -0.44
CA ALA A 154 -2.99 -12.80 -0.78
C ALA A 154 -3.05 -11.61 -1.73
N PRO A 155 -4.04 -11.55 -2.65
CA PRO A 155 -4.31 -10.35 -3.44
C PRO A 155 -4.44 -9.13 -2.53
N THR A 156 -3.67 -8.08 -2.83
CA THR A 156 -3.59 -6.91 -1.95
C THR A 156 -3.78 -5.64 -2.75
N VAL A 157 -4.65 -4.76 -2.26
CA VAL A 157 -4.84 -3.41 -2.81
C VAL A 157 -4.48 -2.39 -1.74
N ALA A 158 -3.55 -1.49 -2.05
CA ALA A 158 -3.17 -0.37 -1.20
C ALA A 158 -3.42 0.95 -1.94
N ILE A 159 -4.24 1.81 -1.36
CA ILE A 159 -4.51 3.15 -1.87
C ILE A 159 -3.96 4.17 -0.89
N VAL A 160 -3.08 5.06 -1.36
CA VAL A 160 -2.44 6.11 -0.54
C VAL A 160 -2.78 7.47 -1.11
N SER A 161 -3.70 8.16 -0.47
CA SER A 161 -4.16 9.50 -0.81
C SER A 161 -3.39 10.54 0.01
N ALA A 162 -2.31 11.04 -0.56
CA ALA A 162 -1.47 12.07 0.06
C ALA A 162 -0.65 12.81 -1.01
N CYS A 163 -0.15 14.01 -0.69
CA CYS A 163 0.89 14.66 -1.46
C CYS A 163 2.12 13.73 -1.53
N PHE A 164 2.85 13.75 -2.65
CA PHE A 164 4.10 13.01 -2.85
C PHE A 164 3.96 11.48 -2.69
N SER A 165 2.74 10.95 -2.69
CA SER A 165 2.44 9.54 -2.42
C SER A 165 2.93 8.57 -3.49
N GLY A 166 3.39 9.04 -4.65
CA GLY A 166 3.93 8.20 -5.72
C GLY A 166 5.11 7.33 -5.31
N SER A 167 5.83 7.68 -4.25
CA SER A 167 6.86 6.84 -3.64
C SER A 167 6.32 5.48 -3.17
N PHE A 168 5.03 5.38 -2.85
CA PHE A 168 4.37 4.11 -2.52
C PHE A 168 4.05 3.27 -3.76
N ALA A 169 3.99 3.85 -4.96
CA ALA A 169 3.81 3.09 -6.20
C ALA A 169 5.14 2.61 -6.82
N ALA A 170 6.25 2.70 -6.08
CA ALA A 170 7.59 2.26 -6.44
C ALA A 170 8.07 1.09 -5.55
N PRO A 171 9.21 0.42 -5.85
CA PRO A 171 9.80 -0.56 -4.93
C PRO A 171 10.06 0.05 -3.53
N PRO A 172 9.86 -0.72 -2.44
CA PRO A 172 9.56 -2.17 -2.40
C PRO A 172 8.06 -2.52 -2.49
N MET A 173 7.17 -1.54 -2.63
CA MET A 173 5.72 -1.76 -2.66
C MET A 173 5.26 -2.52 -3.93
N GLN A 174 6.03 -2.50 -5.01
CA GLN A 174 5.73 -3.20 -6.26
C GLN A 174 5.92 -4.70 -6.12
N ARG A 175 4.83 -5.45 -5.93
CA ARG A 175 4.82 -6.92 -5.87
C ARG A 175 3.83 -7.50 -6.87
N ALA A 176 4.05 -8.76 -7.31
CA ALA A 176 3.21 -9.40 -8.32
C ALA A 176 1.73 -9.54 -7.89
N ASN A 177 1.49 -9.76 -6.58
CA ASN A 177 0.16 -9.89 -5.99
C ASN A 177 -0.38 -8.58 -5.38
N ARG A 178 0.12 -7.41 -5.82
CA ARG A 178 -0.27 -6.13 -5.24
C ARG A 178 -0.70 -5.12 -6.30
N ILE A 179 -1.77 -4.41 -6.00
CA ILE A 179 -2.15 -3.17 -6.68
C ILE A 179 -1.86 -2.02 -5.71
N VAL A 180 -1.17 -0.99 -6.19
CA VAL A 180 -0.94 0.24 -5.43
C VAL A 180 -1.45 1.41 -6.25
N ILE A 181 -2.27 2.25 -5.63
CA ILE A 181 -2.82 3.46 -6.26
C ILE A 181 -2.46 4.65 -5.37
N THR A 182 -1.96 5.74 -5.96
CA THR A 182 -1.54 6.92 -5.20
C THR A 182 -2.13 8.20 -5.79
N ALA A 183 -2.34 9.21 -4.93
CA ALA A 183 -2.99 10.47 -5.32
C ALA A 183 -2.10 11.39 -6.14
N ALA A 184 -0.78 11.22 -6.07
CA ALA A 184 0.16 12.10 -6.75
C ALA A 184 1.43 11.35 -7.14
N ARG A 185 2.19 11.92 -8.07
CA ARG A 185 3.57 11.52 -8.34
C ARG A 185 4.46 11.82 -7.13
N ALA A 186 5.60 11.15 -7.00
CA ALA A 186 6.48 11.27 -5.83
C ALA A 186 7.03 12.69 -5.59
N ASP A 187 7.08 13.52 -6.62
CA ASP A 187 7.55 14.91 -6.58
C ASP A 187 6.42 15.95 -6.68
N ARG A 188 5.13 15.54 -6.62
CA ARG A 188 3.96 16.39 -6.78
C ARG A 188 3.08 16.43 -5.54
N ALA A 189 2.51 17.62 -5.29
CA ALA A 189 1.42 17.76 -4.33
C ALA A 189 0.10 17.21 -4.91
N SER A 190 -0.85 16.85 -4.04
CA SER A 190 -2.27 16.67 -4.34
C SER A 190 -3.08 17.79 -3.66
N PHE A 191 -4.38 17.94 -4.00
CA PHE A 191 -5.14 19.12 -3.63
C PHE A 191 -6.45 18.78 -2.93
N GLY A 192 -7.09 19.83 -2.37
CA GLY A 192 -8.39 19.72 -1.70
C GLY A 192 -8.30 19.43 -0.18
N CYS A 193 -7.12 19.55 0.43
CA CYS A 193 -6.96 19.47 1.87
C CYS A 193 -7.29 20.84 2.50
N SER A 194 -8.58 21.22 2.54
CA SER A 194 -9.04 22.46 3.16
C SER A 194 -10.33 22.23 3.95
N ALA A 195 -10.64 23.17 4.85
CA ALA A 195 -11.85 23.11 5.68
C ALA A 195 -13.15 23.25 4.87
N ASP A 196 -13.09 23.89 3.70
CA ASP A 196 -14.23 24.12 2.80
C ASP A 196 -14.55 22.90 1.92
N GLU A 197 -13.65 21.92 1.85
CA GLU A 197 -13.86 20.70 1.06
C GLU A 197 -14.44 19.56 1.92
N THR A 198 -15.25 18.74 1.30
CA THR A 198 -15.76 17.49 1.95
C THR A 198 -14.75 16.36 1.85
N TYR A 199 -13.99 16.30 0.77
CA TYR A 199 -12.96 15.30 0.45
C TYR A 199 -11.80 15.99 -0.26
N THR A 200 -10.61 15.41 -0.20
CA THR A 200 -9.53 15.78 -1.12
C THR A 200 -9.98 15.57 -2.57
N TYR A 201 -9.33 16.18 -3.55
CA TYR A 201 -9.68 16.00 -4.96
C TYR A 201 -9.56 14.53 -5.38
N PHE A 202 -8.48 13.86 -4.96
CA PHE A 202 -8.30 12.45 -5.26
C PHE A 202 -9.38 11.60 -4.60
N ASP A 203 -9.65 11.78 -3.30
CA ASP A 203 -10.65 10.98 -2.59
C ASP A 203 -12.04 11.19 -3.17
N ARG A 204 -12.41 12.42 -3.50
CA ARG A 204 -13.69 12.71 -4.16
C ARG A 204 -13.82 11.94 -5.48
N CYS A 205 -12.81 12.03 -6.34
CA CYS A 205 -12.78 11.33 -7.62
C CYS A 205 -12.83 9.81 -7.46
N LEU A 206 -12.00 9.27 -6.55
CA LEU A 206 -11.97 7.84 -6.23
C LEU A 206 -13.36 7.33 -5.78
N LEU A 207 -13.92 7.97 -4.75
CA LEU A 207 -15.19 7.56 -4.14
C LEU A 207 -16.38 7.69 -5.11
N THR A 208 -16.36 8.67 -6.00
CA THR A 208 -17.41 8.84 -7.02
C THR A 208 -17.33 7.73 -8.07
N ARG A 209 -16.13 7.29 -8.44
CA ARG A 209 -15.93 6.26 -9.49
C ARG A 209 -16.13 4.82 -9.00
N LEU A 210 -16.21 4.58 -7.69
CA LEU A 210 -16.45 3.25 -7.12
C LEU A 210 -17.72 2.57 -7.64
N THR A 211 -18.76 3.31 -7.99
CA THR A 211 -20.03 2.76 -8.45
C THR A 211 -20.01 2.28 -9.91
N GLY A 212 -19.11 2.80 -10.74
CA GLY A 212 -19.07 2.51 -12.18
C GLY A 212 -17.88 1.67 -12.64
N ALA A 213 -16.93 1.39 -11.75
CA ALA A 213 -15.74 0.61 -12.09
C ALA A 213 -15.97 -0.89 -11.88
N ASN A 214 -15.42 -1.72 -12.78
CA ASN A 214 -15.46 -3.17 -12.65
C ASN A 214 -14.18 -3.73 -12.01
N THR A 215 -13.04 -3.11 -12.29
CA THR A 215 -11.72 -3.50 -11.79
C THR A 215 -11.04 -2.32 -11.10
N TRP A 216 -10.03 -2.62 -10.28
CA TRP A 216 -9.20 -1.58 -9.67
C TRP A 216 -8.45 -0.75 -10.72
N ARG A 217 -8.13 -1.32 -11.87
CA ARG A 217 -7.54 -0.61 -13.00
C ARG A 217 -8.51 0.39 -13.63
N ASP A 218 -9.77 0.00 -13.80
CA ASP A 218 -10.81 0.91 -14.32
C ASP A 218 -11.06 2.05 -13.35
N LEU A 219 -11.14 1.73 -12.05
CA LEU A 219 -11.26 2.73 -10.99
C LEU A 219 -10.12 3.74 -11.05
N PHE A 220 -8.88 3.27 -11.13
CA PHE A 220 -7.70 4.13 -11.23
C PHE A 220 -7.76 5.06 -12.44
N ARG A 221 -8.04 4.52 -13.63
CA ARG A 221 -8.13 5.32 -14.87
C ARG A 221 -9.18 6.41 -14.75
N GLY A 222 -10.38 6.06 -14.27
CA GLY A 222 -11.47 7.01 -14.07
C GLY A 222 -11.15 8.06 -13.00
N THR A 223 -10.46 7.67 -11.92
CA THR A 223 -10.01 8.56 -10.86
C THR A 223 -8.98 9.56 -11.37
N ALA A 224 -7.94 9.09 -12.06
CA ALA A 224 -6.88 9.93 -12.60
C ALA A 224 -7.42 10.97 -13.60
N ALA A 225 -8.33 10.57 -14.50
CA ALA A 225 -8.97 11.48 -15.44
C ALA A 225 -9.80 12.57 -14.72
N CYS A 226 -10.58 12.18 -13.70
CA CYS A 226 -11.35 13.10 -12.87
C CYS A 226 -10.46 14.11 -12.12
N VAL A 227 -9.36 13.64 -11.53
CA VAL A 227 -8.39 14.50 -10.82
C VAL A 227 -7.79 15.52 -11.78
N ALA A 228 -7.28 15.06 -12.93
CA ALA A 228 -6.68 15.94 -13.93
C ALA A 228 -7.65 17.02 -14.44
N GLU A 229 -8.94 16.68 -14.60
CA GLU A 229 -9.97 17.64 -14.98
C GLU A 229 -10.21 18.70 -13.90
N ARG A 230 -10.33 18.27 -12.62
CA ARG A 230 -10.52 19.20 -11.50
C ARG A 230 -9.33 20.13 -11.31
N GLU A 231 -8.12 19.62 -11.40
CA GLU A 231 -6.89 20.40 -11.26
C GLU A 231 -6.77 21.44 -12.38
N ARG A 232 -7.04 21.02 -13.63
CA ARG A 232 -7.05 21.94 -14.77
C ARG A 232 -8.09 23.05 -14.62
N HIS A 233 -9.31 22.70 -14.16
CA HIS A 233 -10.38 23.67 -13.94
C HIS A 233 -10.01 24.71 -12.87
N ASN A 234 -9.28 24.30 -11.85
CA ASN A 234 -8.86 25.19 -10.75
C ASN A 234 -7.45 25.78 -10.94
N GLY A 235 -6.81 25.58 -12.09
CA GLY A 235 -5.49 26.16 -12.40
C GLY A 235 -4.32 25.55 -11.59
N PHE A 236 -4.49 24.35 -11.05
CA PHE A 236 -3.41 23.68 -10.31
C PHE A 236 -2.42 22.96 -11.22
N VAL A 237 -1.17 22.85 -10.77
CA VAL A 237 -0.18 21.98 -11.39
C VAL A 237 -0.65 20.53 -11.22
N PRO A 238 -0.67 19.70 -12.29
CA PRO A 238 -1.16 18.33 -12.19
C PRO A 238 -0.45 17.50 -11.11
N SER A 239 -1.22 16.83 -10.26
CA SER A 239 -0.69 15.90 -9.25
C SER A 239 -0.20 14.59 -9.87
N GLU A 240 -0.77 14.19 -10.99
CA GLU A 240 -0.43 12.98 -11.75
C GLU A 240 -0.51 11.71 -10.87
N PRO A 241 -1.71 11.23 -10.52
CA PRO A 241 -1.91 9.98 -9.78
C PRO A 241 -1.15 8.81 -10.39
N GLN A 242 -0.56 7.94 -9.57
CA GLN A 242 0.24 6.80 -10.01
C GLN A 242 -0.43 5.48 -9.66
N GLY A 243 -0.15 4.43 -10.45
CA GLY A 243 -0.68 3.09 -10.21
C GLY A 243 0.31 1.99 -10.55
N TRP A 244 0.50 1.04 -9.65
CA TRP A 244 1.15 -0.23 -9.90
C TRP A 244 0.09 -1.34 -9.92
N PHE A 245 0.09 -2.18 -10.95
CA PHE A 245 -0.83 -3.30 -11.10
C PHE A 245 -0.02 -4.58 -11.25
N GLY A 246 0.19 -5.27 -10.13
CA GLY A 246 0.98 -6.49 -10.09
C GLY A 246 0.46 -7.56 -11.04
N PRO A 247 1.34 -8.23 -11.82
CA PRO A 247 0.93 -9.08 -12.93
C PRO A 247 0.03 -10.26 -12.53
N ALA A 248 0.09 -10.74 -11.29
CA ALA A 248 -0.76 -11.83 -10.83
C ALA A 248 -2.23 -11.40 -10.60
N ILE A 249 -2.50 -10.10 -10.44
CA ILE A 249 -3.82 -9.57 -10.09
C ILE A 249 -4.17 -8.27 -10.85
N ALA A 250 -3.52 -8.02 -11.98
CA ALA A 250 -3.64 -6.75 -12.69
C ALA A 250 -5.10 -6.35 -13.01
N ASP A 251 -5.97 -7.33 -13.22
CA ASP A 251 -7.39 -7.15 -13.54
C ASP A 251 -8.31 -7.58 -12.39
N LEU A 252 -7.81 -7.51 -11.14
CA LEU A 252 -8.59 -7.81 -9.94
C LEU A 252 -9.88 -6.98 -9.92
N PRO A 253 -11.06 -7.62 -9.83
CA PRO A 253 -12.32 -6.92 -9.71
C PRO A 253 -12.46 -6.22 -8.34
N LEU A 254 -13.34 -5.23 -8.28
CA LEU A 254 -13.75 -4.63 -7.02
C LEU A 254 -14.54 -5.66 -6.17
N PRO A 255 -14.59 -5.50 -4.84
CA PRO A 255 -15.48 -6.25 -3.95
C PRO A 255 -16.93 -6.21 -4.45
N ARG A 256 -17.66 -7.32 -4.29
CA ARG A 256 -19.04 -7.47 -4.75
C ARG A 256 -19.98 -7.78 -3.60
#